data_440188b8de7d3b4c5ad2f0e631ac209f
#
_entry.id   440188b8de7d3b4c5ad2f0e631ac209f
#
_cell.length_a   1.000
_cell.length_b   1.000
_cell.length_c   1.000
_cell.angle_alpha   90.00
_cell.angle_beta   90.00
_cell.angle_gamma   90.00
#
_symmetry.space_group_name_H-M   'P 1'
#
loop_
_entity.id
_entity.type
_entity.pdbx_description
1 polymer ?
#
loop_
_entity_poly.entity_id
_entity_poly.type
_entity_poly.pdbx_seq_one_letter_code
_entity_poly.pdbx_strand_id
1 'polypeptide(L)'
;MFRQYRKIDRGEFFVCWGDTAQGGADSNLLPFISKAKADVPLVFQKQGTIASCLPMIIQALEWIYKKTGIPPVICLERNNGGASAMYTLVTSNTENHWRVYYMKKPDGEETDHPGWDTVEWSRAKMIGDWEVGFNSMALRIYDKEILKQHKTFITNKRGKPEGASNTHDDGVMSMAGGYQLYKSENPPVNINTLNLPKPKKLKMHV
;
A
#
# COMPACT_ATOMS: atom_id res chain seq x y z
N MET A 1 -15.02 -3.40 6.46
CA MET A 1 -14.78 -3.47 7.92
C MET A 1 -13.28 -3.62 8.17
N PHE A 2 -12.75 -3.07 9.29
CA PHE A 2 -11.35 -3.25 9.67
C PHE A 2 -11.18 -4.52 10.49
N ARG A 3 -10.08 -5.25 10.21
CA ARG A 3 -9.62 -6.40 11.01
C ARG A 3 -8.20 -6.08 11.48
N GLN A 4 -8.01 -5.99 12.80
CA GLN A 4 -6.71 -5.74 13.42
C GLN A 4 -6.23 -7.01 14.13
N TYR A 5 -4.98 -7.41 13.86
CA TYR A 5 -4.41 -8.69 14.32
C TYR A 5 -3.39 -8.54 15.43
N ARG A 6 -2.80 -7.36 15.58
CA ARG A 6 -1.92 -7.02 16.70
C ARG A 6 -1.97 -5.52 17.03
N LYS A 7 -1.43 -5.16 18.18
CA LYS A 7 -1.22 -3.75 18.54
C LYS A 7 -0.25 -3.09 17.55
N ILE A 8 -0.52 -1.84 17.23
CA ILE A 8 0.36 -0.96 16.45
C ILE A 8 1.14 -0.10 17.43
N ASP A 9 2.46 -0.07 17.27
CA ASP A 9 3.36 0.63 18.16
C ASP A 9 3.79 1.99 17.56
N ARG A 10 4.23 2.89 18.45
CA ARG A 10 4.80 4.17 18.04
C ARG A 10 6.09 3.93 17.23
N GLY A 11 6.30 4.74 16.19
CA GLY A 11 7.47 4.62 15.32
C GLY A 11 7.35 3.57 14.21
N GLU A 12 6.25 2.82 14.10
CA GLU A 12 6.03 1.94 12.96
C GLU A 12 5.68 2.74 11.72
N PHE A 13 6.33 2.43 10.60
CA PHE A 13 6.00 2.99 9.28
C PHE A 13 5.16 2.01 8.48
N PHE A 14 4.07 2.50 7.93
CA PHE A 14 3.09 1.72 7.17
C PHE A 14 3.05 2.11 5.70
N VAL A 15 2.87 1.10 4.87
CA VAL A 15 2.45 1.25 3.48
C VAL A 15 1.13 0.51 3.27
N CYS A 16 0.25 1.07 2.43
CA CYS A 16 -1.06 0.53 2.13
C CYS A 16 -1.32 0.61 0.64
N TRP A 17 -1.72 -0.48 0.01
CA TRP A 17 -2.16 -0.51 -1.38
C TRP A 17 -3.56 -1.10 -1.45
N GLY A 18 -4.44 -0.48 -2.23
CA GLY A 18 -5.83 -0.92 -2.34
C GLY A 18 -6.20 -1.36 -3.75
N ASP A 19 -6.71 -2.58 -3.84
CA ASP A 19 -7.52 -3.02 -4.98
C ASP A 19 -8.90 -2.38 -4.89
N THR A 20 -9.36 -1.79 -5.99
CA THR A 20 -10.56 -0.94 -5.98
C THR A 20 -11.69 -1.60 -6.75
N ALA A 21 -12.90 -1.58 -6.16
CA ALA A 21 -14.11 -2.10 -6.77
C ALA A 21 -15.08 -0.98 -7.15
N GLN A 22 -15.84 -1.19 -8.22
CA GLN A 22 -16.96 -0.30 -8.63
C GLN A 22 -18.28 -0.63 -7.91
N GLY A 23 -18.27 -1.61 -7.03
CA GLY A 23 -19.47 -2.13 -6.36
C GLY A 23 -19.82 -3.55 -6.84
N GLY A 24 -21.03 -4.01 -6.51
CA GLY A 24 -21.44 -5.40 -6.78
C GLY A 24 -20.87 -6.38 -5.75
N ALA A 25 -20.44 -7.55 -6.22
CA ALA A 25 -19.87 -8.60 -5.37
C ALA A 25 -18.41 -8.37 -4.97
N ASP A 26 -17.69 -7.51 -5.71
CA ASP A 26 -16.28 -7.24 -5.48
C ASP A 26 -16.06 -6.34 -4.26
N SER A 27 -14.96 -6.55 -3.57
CA SER A 27 -14.59 -5.82 -2.37
C SER A 27 -13.40 -4.89 -2.63
N ASN A 28 -13.46 -3.69 -2.05
CA ASN A 28 -12.25 -2.90 -1.85
C ASN A 28 -11.45 -3.54 -0.72
N LEU A 29 -10.23 -3.98 -1.00
CA LEU A 29 -9.36 -4.64 -0.04
C LEU A 29 -8.03 -3.89 0.07
N LEU A 30 -7.68 -3.46 1.30
CA LEU A 30 -6.48 -2.69 1.60
C LEU A 30 -5.73 -3.31 2.80
N PRO A 31 -4.63 -4.05 2.57
CA PRO A 31 -3.69 -4.43 3.62
C PRO A 31 -2.82 -3.25 4.02
N PHE A 32 -2.63 -3.04 5.32
CA PHE A 32 -1.68 -2.11 5.89
C PHE A 32 -0.45 -2.89 6.35
N ILE A 33 0.67 -2.68 5.67
CA ILE A 33 1.91 -3.43 5.86
C ILE A 33 2.86 -2.60 6.73
N SER A 34 3.28 -3.15 7.86
CA SER A 34 4.33 -2.57 8.70
C SER A 34 5.71 -2.92 8.16
N LYS A 35 6.49 -1.92 7.76
CA LYS A 35 7.87 -2.15 7.31
C LYS A 35 8.79 -2.59 8.44
N ALA A 36 8.58 -2.06 9.65
CA ALA A 36 9.42 -2.37 10.80
C ALA A 36 9.31 -3.83 11.27
N LYS A 37 8.13 -4.44 11.08
CA LYS A 37 7.85 -5.81 11.56
C LYS A 37 7.67 -6.83 10.43
N ALA A 38 7.72 -6.38 9.18
CA ALA A 38 7.49 -7.19 8.00
C ALA A 38 6.19 -8.02 8.12
N ASP A 39 5.07 -7.34 8.45
CA ASP A 39 3.79 -8.01 8.65
C ASP A 39 2.59 -7.15 8.22
N VAL A 40 1.40 -7.78 8.20
CA VAL A 40 0.12 -7.15 7.84
C VAL A 40 -0.81 -7.15 9.05
N PRO A 41 -0.64 -6.21 10.01
CA PRO A 41 -1.40 -6.21 11.26
C PRO A 41 -2.80 -5.63 11.14
N LEU A 42 -3.13 -4.97 10.03
CA LEU A 42 -4.42 -4.33 9.82
C LEU A 42 -4.86 -4.53 8.37
N VAL A 43 -6.11 -4.89 8.16
CA VAL A 43 -6.73 -5.05 6.84
C VAL A 43 -8.07 -4.34 6.82
N PHE A 44 -8.30 -3.53 5.81
CA PHE A 44 -9.62 -3.02 5.46
C PHE A 44 -10.23 -3.87 4.35
N GLN A 45 -11.48 -4.24 4.48
CA GLN A 45 -12.26 -4.87 3.41
C GLN A 45 -13.71 -4.45 3.49
N LYS A 46 -14.26 -4.00 2.37
CA LYS A 46 -15.66 -3.62 2.27
C LYS A 46 -16.16 -3.70 0.83
N GLN A 47 -17.33 -4.27 0.64
CA GLN A 47 -18.08 -4.17 -0.61
C GLN A 47 -18.61 -2.76 -0.83
N GLY A 48 -18.84 -2.40 -2.08
CA GLY A 48 -19.32 -1.10 -2.49
C GLY A 48 -18.31 -0.35 -3.36
N THR A 49 -18.65 0.87 -3.77
CA THR A 49 -17.74 1.70 -4.53
C THR A 49 -16.60 2.21 -3.66
N ILE A 50 -15.42 2.40 -4.24
CA ILE A 50 -14.29 2.98 -3.52
C ILE A 50 -14.64 4.35 -2.92
N ALA A 51 -15.43 5.17 -3.62
CA ALA A 51 -15.90 6.45 -3.12
C ALA A 51 -16.67 6.33 -1.79
N SER A 52 -17.51 5.30 -1.64
CA SER A 52 -18.25 5.03 -0.40
C SER A 52 -17.36 4.56 0.76
N CYS A 53 -16.16 4.07 0.45
CA CYS A 53 -15.19 3.57 1.41
C CYS A 53 -14.20 4.66 1.87
N LEU A 54 -14.01 5.73 1.09
CA LEU A 54 -13.02 6.77 1.35
C LEU A 54 -13.07 7.38 2.75
N PRO A 55 -14.24 7.75 3.31
CA PRO A 55 -14.26 8.33 4.67
C PRO A 55 -13.65 7.41 5.72
N MET A 56 -13.86 6.08 5.59
CA MET A 56 -13.30 5.11 6.52
C MET A 56 -11.80 4.89 6.28
N ILE A 57 -11.35 4.93 5.02
CA ILE A 57 -9.93 4.82 4.68
C ILE A 57 -9.18 6.03 5.24
N ILE A 58 -9.69 7.25 5.04
CA ILE A 58 -9.12 8.48 5.60
C ILE A 58 -9.04 8.38 7.13
N GLN A 59 -10.12 7.95 7.79
CA GLN A 59 -10.13 7.74 9.24
C GLN A 59 -9.06 6.75 9.70
N ALA A 60 -8.80 5.69 8.93
CA ALA A 60 -7.76 4.72 9.24
C ALA A 60 -6.35 5.30 9.09
N LEU A 61 -6.10 6.09 8.04
CA LEU A 61 -4.82 6.77 7.82
C LEU A 61 -4.51 7.75 8.96
N GLU A 62 -5.52 8.56 9.34
CA GLU A 62 -5.45 9.44 10.51
C GLU A 62 -5.14 8.68 11.79
N TRP A 63 -5.85 7.58 12.01
CA TRP A 63 -5.65 6.77 13.21
C TRP A 63 -4.25 6.15 13.26
N ILE A 64 -3.72 5.64 12.13
CA ILE A 64 -2.36 5.12 12.03
C ILE A 64 -1.35 6.22 12.34
N TYR A 65 -1.50 7.40 11.74
CA TYR A 65 -0.62 8.53 12.01
C TYR A 65 -0.61 8.90 13.49
N LYS A 66 -1.79 9.04 14.11
CA LYS A 66 -1.92 9.33 15.56
C LYS A 66 -1.27 8.26 16.43
N LYS A 67 -1.32 6.99 16.03
CA LYS A 67 -0.70 5.88 16.77
C LYS A 67 0.81 5.82 16.60
N THR A 68 1.29 5.98 15.39
CA THR A 68 2.70 5.76 15.06
C THR A 68 3.54 7.04 15.16
N GLY A 69 2.95 8.19 14.90
CA GLY A 69 3.64 9.47 14.72
C GLY A 69 4.33 9.58 13.36
N ILE A 70 4.12 8.63 12.45
CA ILE A 70 4.75 8.59 11.12
C ILE A 70 3.65 8.52 10.06
N PRO A 71 3.63 9.45 9.07
CA PRO A 71 2.67 9.40 7.98
C PRO A 71 2.78 8.10 7.18
N PRO A 72 1.70 7.28 7.11
CA PRO A 72 1.68 6.11 6.24
C PRO A 72 1.67 6.52 4.76
N VAL A 73 2.07 5.61 3.87
CA VAL A 73 1.91 5.78 2.41
C VAL A 73 0.69 5.02 1.95
N ILE A 74 -0.17 5.69 1.17
CA ILE A 74 -1.35 5.11 0.53
C ILE A 74 -1.23 5.14 -0.98
N CYS A 75 -1.55 4.03 -1.60
CA CYS A 75 -1.76 3.90 -3.04
C CYS A 75 -3.06 3.14 -3.30
N LEU A 76 -3.83 3.57 -4.27
CA LEU A 76 -4.96 2.80 -4.81
C LEU A 76 -4.67 2.50 -6.28
N GLU A 77 -5.15 1.35 -6.74
CA GLU A 77 -5.25 1.08 -8.15
C GLU A 77 -6.16 2.13 -8.80
N ARG A 78 -5.75 2.68 -9.94
CA ARG A 78 -6.48 3.80 -10.59
C ARG A 78 -7.73 3.37 -11.32
N ASN A 79 -7.88 2.08 -11.63
CA ASN A 79 -9.08 1.51 -12.21
C ASN A 79 -10.28 1.66 -11.25
N ASN A 80 -11.48 1.37 -11.74
CA ASN A 80 -12.68 1.22 -10.92
C ASN A 80 -12.97 2.40 -9.98
N GLY A 81 -12.70 3.64 -10.45
CA GLY A 81 -12.91 4.85 -9.65
C GLY A 81 -11.73 5.22 -8.73
N GLY A 82 -10.68 4.39 -8.69
CA GLY A 82 -9.51 4.64 -7.87
C GLY A 82 -8.76 5.92 -8.22
N ALA A 83 -8.73 6.33 -9.49
CA ALA A 83 -8.15 7.60 -9.91
C ALA A 83 -8.79 8.79 -9.17
N SER A 84 -10.12 8.88 -9.16
CA SER A 84 -10.86 9.92 -8.44
C SER A 84 -10.64 9.83 -6.93
N ALA A 85 -10.60 8.60 -6.38
CA ALA A 85 -10.34 8.36 -4.98
C ALA A 85 -8.95 8.85 -4.56
N MET A 86 -7.93 8.63 -5.39
CA MET A 86 -6.56 9.12 -5.13
C MET A 86 -6.51 10.66 -5.11
N TYR A 87 -7.18 11.35 -6.03
CA TYR A 87 -7.28 12.82 -5.98
C TYR A 87 -8.00 13.32 -4.72
N THR A 88 -9.05 12.61 -4.28
CA THR A 88 -9.71 12.93 -3.01
C THR A 88 -8.75 12.75 -1.82
N LEU A 89 -7.93 11.69 -1.81
CA LEU A 89 -6.91 11.49 -0.78
C LEU A 89 -5.85 12.60 -0.76
N VAL A 90 -5.46 13.12 -1.93
CA VAL A 90 -4.55 14.29 -2.02
C VAL A 90 -5.20 15.52 -1.42
N THR A 91 -6.42 15.86 -1.85
CA THR A 91 -7.10 17.11 -1.44
C THR A 91 -7.58 17.12 0.00
N SER A 92 -7.88 15.94 0.56
CA SER A 92 -8.29 15.79 1.97
C SER A 92 -7.11 15.81 2.96
N ASN A 93 -5.88 15.72 2.49
CA ASN A 93 -4.68 15.62 3.34
C ASN A 93 -4.08 17.00 3.68
N THR A 94 -4.86 17.88 4.23
CA THR A 94 -4.44 19.28 4.53
C THR A 94 -3.37 19.38 5.61
N GLU A 95 -3.25 18.38 6.49
CA GLU A 95 -2.30 18.35 7.62
C GLU A 95 -1.13 17.38 7.38
N ASN A 96 -1.01 16.83 6.18
CA ASN A 96 0.04 15.87 5.81
C ASN A 96 0.14 14.62 6.71
N HIS A 97 -1.01 14.11 7.16
CA HIS A 97 -1.10 12.94 8.02
C HIS A 97 -0.84 11.62 7.28
N TRP A 98 -0.78 11.63 5.95
CA TRP A 98 -0.35 10.52 5.11
C TRP A 98 0.40 11.02 3.88
N ARG A 99 1.06 10.12 3.17
CA ARG A 99 1.68 10.39 1.86
C ARG A 99 0.93 9.61 0.79
N VAL A 100 0.73 10.24 -0.36
CA VAL A 100 0.15 9.58 -1.54
C VAL A 100 1.28 9.08 -2.43
N TYR A 101 1.13 7.86 -2.95
CA TYR A 101 2.12 7.26 -3.83
C TYR A 101 1.91 7.69 -5.28
N TYR A 102 3.01 7.97 -5.97
CA TYR A 102 3.09 8.15 -7.41
C TYR A 102 3.88 6.99 -8.01
N MET A 103 3.28 6.30 -8.99
CA MET A 103 3.90 5.13 -9.59
C MET A 103 5.17 5.52 -10.34
N LYS A 104 6.23 4.71 -10.20
CA LYS A 104 7.46 4.87 -10.99
C LYS A 104 7.38 4.07 -12.28
N LYS A 105 7.65 4.74 -13.39
CA LYS A 105 7.79 4.15 -14.70
C LYS A 105 9.07 3.29 -14.80
N PRO A 106 9.25 2.47 -15.85
CA PRO A 106 10.47 1.68 -16.03
C PRO A 106 11.75 2.49 -16.14
N ASP A 107 11.66 3.75 -16.61
CA ASP A 107 12.79 4.71 -16.68
C ASP A 107 13.14 5.37 -15.34
N GLY A 108 12.34 5.09 -14.29
CA GLY A 108 12.53 5.63 -12.94
C GLY A 108 11.80 6.96 -12.69
N GLU A 109 11.19 7.57 -13.70
CA GLU A 109 10.37 8.77 -13.52
C GLU A 109 9.05 8.45 -12.81
N GLU A 110 8.57 9.38 -11.99
CA GLU A 110 7.24 9.28 -11.41
C GLU A 110 6.16 9.67 -12.40
N THR A 111 4.96 9.09 -12.25
CA THR A 111 3.79 9.50 -13.03
C THR A 111 3.30 10.88 -12.57
N ASP A 112 2.69 11.66 -13.46
CA ASP A 112 2.13 12.99 -13.15
C ASP A 112 0.86 12.91 -12.28
N HIS A 113 0.40 11.73 -11.97
CA HIS A 113 -0.84 11.50 -11.24
C HIS A 113 -0.67 10.45 -10.14
N PRO A 114 -1.38 10.62 -9.00
CA PRO A 114 -1.27 9.71 -7.87
C PRO A 114 -1.95 8.38 -8.14
N GLY A 115 -1.40 7.31 -7.54
CA GLY A 115 -1.94 5.96 -7.62
C GLY A 115 -1.12 5.03 -8.49
N TRP A 116 -1.69 3.86 -8.77
CA TRP A 116 -1.05 2.78 -9.53
C TRP A 116 -1.85 2.45 -10.79
N ASP A 117 -1.20 2.53 -11.94
CA ASP A 117 -1.78 2.07 -13.22
C ASP A 117 -1.45 0.58 -13.42
N THR A 118 -2.48 -0.26 -13.32
CA THR A 118 -2.35 -1.70 -13.59
C THR A 118 -2.50 -1.95 -15.09
N VAL A 119 -1.36 -1.92 -15.76
CA VAL A 119 -1.21 -2.32 -17.17
C VAL A 119 -0.46 -3.65 -17.25
N GLU A 120 -0.35 -4.26 -18.43
CA GLU A 120 0.22 -5.60 -18.59
C GLU A 120 1.59 -5.77 -17.91
N TRP A 121 2.55 -4.87 -18.18
CA TRP A 121 3.89 -4.94 -17.61
C TRP A 121 3.90 -4.71 -16.10
N SER A 122 3.13 -3.75 -15.59
CA SER A 122 3.09 -3.44 -14.15
C SER A 122 2.39 -4.55 -13.37
N ARG A 123 1.35 -5.17 -13.95
CA ARG A 123 0.69 -6.35 -13.37
C ARG A 123 1.64 -7.54 -13.31
N ALA A 124 2.32 -7.85 -14.42
CA ALA A 124 3.27 -8.97 -14.46
C ALA A 124 4.40 -8.80 -13.45
N LYS A 125 4.99 -7.59 -13.38
CA LYS A 125 6.01 -7.25 -12.39
C LYS A 125 5.50 -7.41 -10.96
N MET A 126 4.33 -6.84 -10.67
CA MET A 126 3.74 -6.85 -9.34
C MET A 126 3.49 -8.28 -8.84
N ILE A 127 2.89 -9.13 -9.68
CA ILE A 127 2.60 -10.53 -9.34
C ILE A 127 3.89 -11.34 -9.21
N GLY A 128 4.83 -11.23 -10.15
CA GLY A 128 6.10 -11.97 -10.09
C GLY A 128 6.95 -11.61 -8.87
N ASP A 129 7.05 -10.34 -8.55
CA ASP A 129 7.74 -9.89 -7.33
C ASP A 129 7.07 -10.43 -6.06
N TRP A 130 5.72 -10.47 -6.05
CA TRP A 130 4.96 -10.97 -4.91
C TRP A 130 5.06 -12.49 -4.78
N GLU A 131 5.08 -13.23 -5.87
CA GLU A 131 5.32 -14.68 -5.83
C GLU A 131 6.65 -15.02 -5.13
N VAL A 132 7.71 -14.30 -5.46
CA VAL A 132 9.00 -14.42 -4.78
C VAL A 132 8.88 -14.02 -3.30
N GLY A 133 8.23 -12.90 -3.00
CA GLY A 133 8.04 -12.42 -1.63
C GLY A 133 7.20 -13.38 -0.77
N PHE A 134 6.14 -13.95 -1.35
CA PHE A 134 5.27 -14.90 -0.66
C PHE A 134 6.00 -16.23 -0.37
N ASN A 135 6.69 -16.79 -1.36
CA ASN A 135 7.44 -18.06 -1.23
C ASN A 135 8.61 -17.92 -0.25
N SER A 136 9.25 -16.76 -0.16
CA SER A 136 10.31 -16.48 0.80
C SER A 136 9.80 -16.06 2.19
N MET A 137 8.47 -16.02 2.40
CA MET A 137 7.84 -15.55 3.64
C MET A 137 8.32 -14.15 4.04
N ALA A 138 8.50 -13.26 3.05
CA ALA A 138 8.97 -11.89 3.28
C ALA A 138 8.04 -11.06 4.16
N LEU A 139 6.75 -11.38 4.18
CA LEU A 139 5.74 -10.73 5.03
C LEU A 139 4.91 -11.78 5.79
N ARG A 140 4.65 -11.49 7.05
CA ARG A 140 3.71 -12.29 7.85
C ARG A 140 2.29 -11.78 7.63
N ILE A 141 1.41 -12.64 7.10
CA ILE A 141 0.00 -12.36 6.86
C ILE A 141 -0.82 -13.07 7.93
N TYR A 142 -1.61 -12.32 8.70
CA TYR A 142 -2.51 -12.88 9.73
C TYR A 142 -3.92 -13.12 9.20
N ASP A 143 -4.30 -12.41 8.13
CA ASP A 143 -5.66 -12.45 7.59
C ASP A 143 -5.92 -13.75 6.82
N LYS A 144 -6.84 -14.55 7.33
CA LYS A 144 -7.19 -15.86 6.76
C LYS A 144 -7.86 -15.76 5.40
N GLU A 145 -8.62 -14.68 5.15
CA GLU A 145 -9.28 -14.50 3.85
C GLU A 145 -8.28 -14.16 2.75
N ILE A 146 -7.28 -13.32 3.05
CA ILE A 146 -6.17 -13.08 2.13
C ILE A 146 -5.42 -14.39 1.85
N LEU A 147 -5.07 -15.17 2.88
CA LEU A 147 -4.37 -16.46 2.71
C LEU A 147 -5.21 -17.49 1.93
N LYS A 148 -6.53 -17.48 2.10
CA LYS A 148 -7.43 -18.35 1.35
C LYS A 148 -7.39 -18.04 -0.16
N GLN A 149 -7.39 -16.77 -0.53
CA GLN A 149 -7.32 -16.34 -1.92
C GLN A 149 -5.99 -16.73 -2.58
N HIS A 150 -4.86 -16.72 -1.85
CA HIS A 150 -3.58 -17.23 -2.35
C HIS A 150 -3.63 -18.72 -2.73
N LYS A 151 -4.41 -19.53 -2.02
CA LYS A 151 -4.56 -20.96 -2.34
C LYS A 151 -5.35 -21.23 -3.64
N THR A 152 -6.19 -20.28 -4.03
CA THR A 152 -7.04 -20.38 -5.23
C THR A 152 -6.50 -19.52 -6.39
N PHE A 153 -5.38 -18.85 -6.22
CA PHE A 153 -4.75 -18.08 -7.27
C PHE A 153 -3.93 -18.99 -8.18
N ILE A 154 -4.26 -19.00 -9.47
CA ILE A 154 -3.71 -19.93 -10.45
C ILE A 154 -3.27 -19.21 -11.72
N THR A 155 -2.42 -19.83 -12.50
CA THR A 155 -2.18 -19.43 -13.88
C THR A 155 -3.19 -20.14 -14.79
N ASN A 156 -4.03 -19.41 -15.49
CA ASN A 156 -5.04 -19.96 -16.36
C ASN A 156 -4.42 -20.56 -17.64
N LYS A 157 -5.24 -21.20 -18.48
CA LYS A 157 -4.80 -21.84 -19.74
C LYS A 157 -4.16 -20.89 -20.76
N ARG A 158 -4.35 -19.57 -20.59
CA ARG A 158 -3.77 -18.51 -21.44
C ARG A 158 -2.49 -17.93 -20.85
N GLY A 159 -1.97 -18.50 -19.76
CA GLY A 159 -0.81 -18.01 -19.05
C GLY A 159 -1.05 -16.79 -18.16
N LYS A 160 -2.32 -16.37 -17.94
CA LYS A 160 -2.66 -15.23 -17.10
C LYS A 160 -2.86 -15.66 -15.66
N PRO A 161 -2.15 -15.05 -14.68
CA PRO A 161 -2.41 -15.26 -13.26
C PRO A 161 -3.73 -14.60 -12.85
N GLU A 162 -4.62 -15.37 -12.22
CA GLU A 162 -5.94 -14.91 -11.73
C GLU A 162 -6.51 -15.87 -10.67
N GLY A 163 -7.55 -15.45 -9.97
CA GLY A 163 -8.33 -16.35 -9.11
C GLY A 163 -8.97 -17.49 -9.92
N ALA A 164 -9.03 -18.69 -9.37
CA ALA A 164 -9.76 -19.81 -9.96
C ALA A 164 -11.25 -19.44 -10.14
N SER A 165 -11.96 -20.14 -11.04
CA SER A 165 -13.39 -19.87 -11.29
C SER A 165 -14.19 -19.80 -9.99
N ASN A 166 -15.03 -18.78 -9.88
CA ASN A 166 -15.85 -18.47 -8.68
C ASN A 166 -15.04 -18.18 -7.40
N THR A 167 -13.80 -17.69 -7.52
CA THR A 167 -13.01 -17.21 -6.39
C THR A 167 -12.57 -15.76 -6.63
N HIS A 168 -12.27 -15.05 -5.54
CA HIS A 168 -11.75 -13.69 -5.59
C HIS A 168 -10.21 -13.70 -5.55
N ASP A 169 -9.58 -12.70 -6.14
CA ASP A 169 -8.14 -12.47 -6.11
C ASP A 169 -7.74 -11.09 -5.55
N ASP A 170 -8.72 -10.30 -5.10
CA ASP A 170 -8.51 -8.96 -4.52
C ASP A 170 -7.41 -8.96 -3.45
N GLY A 171 -7.37 -10.00 -2.61
CA GLY A 171 -6.36 -10.15 -1.55
C GLY A 171 -4.95 -10.41 -2.08
N VAL A 172 -4.84 -11.19 -3.17
CA VAL A 172 -3.54 -11.45 -3.82
C VAL A 172 -3.06 -10.18 -4.53
N MET A 173 -3.96 -9.51 -5.27
CA MET A 173 -3.65 -8.28 -5.99
C MET A 173 -3.26 -7.16 -5.02
N SER A 174 -4.01 -6.99 -3.93
CA SER A 174 -3.69 -5.99 -2.91
C SER A 174 -2.36 -6.26 -2.20
N MET A 175 -2.04 -7.53 -1.93
CA MET A 175 -0.74 -7.90 -1.37
C MET A 175 0.40 -7.68 -2.36
N ALA A 176 0.19 -8.00 -3.63
CA ALA A 176 1.18 -7.80 -4.68
C ALA A 176 1.51 -6.31 -4.88
N GLY A 177 0.50 -5.43 -4.93
CA GLY A 177 0.68 -3.97 -4.97
C GLY A 177 1.29 -3.43 -3.68
N GLY A 178 0.82 -3.87 -2.52
CA GLY A 178 1.37 -3.51 -1.22
C GLY A 178 2.85 -3.89 -1.08
N TYR A 179 3.26 -5.01 -1.66
CA TYR A 179 4.66 -5.45 -1.66
C TYR A 179 5.56 -4.55 -2.53
N GLN A 180 5.04 -3.95 -3.62
CA GLN A 180 5.79 -2.94 -4.37
C GLN A 180 6.12 -1.73 -3.49
N LEU A 181 5.12 -1.21 -2.76
CA LEU A 181 5.33 -0.10 -1.83
C LEU A 181 6.25 -0.50 -0.67
N TYR A 182 6.10 -1.72 -0.14
CA TYR A 182 6.97 -2.25 0.90
C TYR A 182 8.45 -2.27 0.47
N LYS A 183 8.75 -2.57 -0.79
CA LYS A 183 10.12 -2.54 -1.32
C LYS A 183 10.62 -1.12 -1.57
N SER A 184 9.80 -0.24 -2.14
CA SER A 184 10.22 1.07 -2.64
C SER A 184 10.15 2.19 -1.61
N GLU A 185 9.14 2.19 -0.74
CA GLU A 185 8.89 3.29 0.18
C GLU A 185 9.70 3.16 1.48
N ASN A 186 10.18 4.29 1.99
CA ASN A 186 10.88 4.38 3.26
C ASN A 186 10.21 5.42 4.18
N PRO A 187 10.35 5.26 5.51
CA PRO A 187 9.90 6.30 6.43
C PRO A 187 10.63 7.61 6.12
N PRO A 188 9.99 8.77 6.37
CA PRO A 188 10.65 10.05 6.23
C PRO A 188 11.87 10.09 7.15
N VAL A 189 13.01 10.53 6.61
CA VAL A 189 14.22 10.72 7.40
C VAL A 189 14.00 11.91 8.33
N ASN A 190 13.93 11.67 9.63
CA ASN A 190 13.86 12.75 10.60
C ASN A 190 15.28 13.34 10.76
N ILE A 191 15.57 14.40 10.00
CA ILE A 191 16.87 15.08 9.99
C ILE A 191 17.25 15.56 11.41
N ASN A 192 16.26 15.83 12.25
CA ASN A 192 16.50 16.25 13.65
C ASN A 192 17.04 15.13 14.55
N THR A 193 16.95 13.86 14.15
CA THR A 193 17.52 12.73 14.89
C THR A 193 18.90 12.31 14.37
N LEU A 194 19.31 12.84 13.22
CA LEU A 194 20.67 12.64 12.73
C LEU A 194 21.60 13.60 13.48
N ASN A 195 22.46 13.05 14.36
CA ASN A 195 23.59 13.77 14.94
C ASN A 195 24.61 14.10 13.84
N LEU A 196 24.22 14.99 12.93
CA LEU A 196 25.17 15.53 11.94
C LEU A 196 26.19 16.37 12.68
N PRO A 197 27.51 16.17 12.45
CA PRO A 197 28.53 17.02 13.03
C PRO A 197 28.26 18.46 12.60
N LYS A 198 28.20 19.39 13.55
CA LYS A 198 28.01 20.81 13.27
C LYS A 198 29.07 21.25 12.25
N PRO A 199 28.72 21.98 11.20
CA PRO A 199 29.68 22.46 10.23
C PRO A 199 30.77 23.27 10.96
N LYS A 200 32.04 22.88 10.80
CA LYS A 200 33.17 23.64 11.34
C LYS A 200 33.10 25.03 10.77
N LYS A 201 33.02 26.06 11.64
CA LYS A 201 33.15 27.46 11.18
C LYS A 201 34.48 27.60 10.47
N LEU A 202 34.47 27.87 9.17
CA LEU A 202 35.67 28.32 8.45
C LEU A 202 36.11 29.63 9.10
N LYS A 203 37.30 29.62 9.73
CA LYS A 203 37.98 30.87 10.11
C LYS A 203 38.49 31.49 8.81
N MET A 204 37.81 32.54 8.32
CA MET A 204 38.40 33.40 7.32
C MET A 204 39.50 34.19 8.04
N HIS A 205 40.74 33.95 7.62
CA HIS A 205 41.83 34.85 7.94
C HIS A 205 41.70 36.05 6.97
N VAL A 206 41.37 37.20 7.55
CA VAL A 206 41.50 38.52 6.86
C VAL A 206 42.94 38.96 6.97
#